data_ae4da4ef446792ab80536e57079351ed
#
_entry.id   ae4da4ef446792ab80536e57079351ed
#
_cell.length_a   1.000
_cell.length_b   1.000
_cell.length_c   1.000
_cell.angle_alpha   90.00
_cell.angle_beta   90.00
_cell.angle_gamma   90.00
#
_symmetry.space_group_name_H-M   'P 1'
#
loop_
_entity.id
_entity.type
_entity.pdbx_description
1 polymer ?
#
loop_
_entity_poly.entity_id
_entity_poly.type
_entity_poly.pdbx_seq_one_letter_code
_entity_poly.pdbx_strand_id
1 'polypeptide(L)'
;MESQFSQNVQDATDAFGLWFNEQQELAGVPADILASFEQAAAVRNRSGYFVGLQTPFYLAIMRHARQRELRKKMHYAYVTRASELGDQPQWDNTDLISAILKKRQKEANLLGYAHYTELSLVKKMAKTPQQIMNLAQQLLVSAKKAAQQEFAELTVFAKQQLGIEKLAPWDIAFASEQLRQQRYAFSEEELASYFEPVSYTHLTLPTILLV
;
A
#
# COMPACT_ATOMS: atom_id res chain seq x y z
N MET A 1 4.75 -22.43 -8.11
CA MET A 1 5.73 -21.41 -7.66
C MET A 1 5.10 -20.03 -7.50
N GLU A 2 4.49 -19.43 -8.53
CA GLU A 2 3.84 -18.12 -8.39
C GLU A 2 2.71 -18.14 -7.37
N SER A 3 1.88 -19.21 -7.37
CA SER A 3 0.86 -19.41 -6.34
C SER A 3 1.46 -19.52 -4.93
N GLN A 4 2.60 -20.22 -4.78
CA GLN A 4 3.29 -20.32 -3.50
C GLN A 4 3.86 -18.97 -3.05
N PHE A 5 4.43 -18.20 -3.98
CA PHE A 5 4.89 -16.85 -3.69
C PHE A 5 3.75 -15.97 -3.13
N SER A 6 2.60 -15.99 -3.80
CA SER A 6 1.43 -15.22 -3.36
C SER A 6 0.89 -15.73 -2.02
N GLN A 7 0.88 -17.04 -1.81
CA GLN A 7 0.43 -17.64 -0.56
C GLN A 7 1.34 -17.26 0.61
N ASN A 8 2.67 -17.31 0.42
CA ASN A 8 3.62 -16.89 1.46
C ASN A 8 3.43 -15.43 1.86
N VAL A 9 3.18 -14.54 0.89
CA VAL A 9 2.88 -13.13 1.18
C VAL A 9 1.57 -13.00 1.96
N GLN A 10 0.54 -13.77 1.60
CA GLN A 10 -0.75 -13.76 2.30
C GLN A 10 -0.59 -14.27 3.74
N ASP A 11 0.06 -15.42 3.90
CA ASP A 11 0.26 -16.04 5.21
C ASP A 11 1.08 -15.14 6.14
N ALA A 12 2.15 -14.52 5.61
CA ALA A 12 2.95 -13.56 6.36
C ALA A 12 2.15 -12.29 6.74
N THR A 13 1.23 -11.85 5.88
CA THR A 13 0.33 -10.72 6.15
C THR A 13 -0.66 -11.07 7.25
N ASP A 14 -1.26 -12.26 7.20
CA ASP A 14 -2.30 -12.68 8.13
C ASP A 14 -1.76 -13.08 9.51
N ALA A 15 -0.51 -13.55 9.56
CA ALA A 15 0.14 -13.91 10.81
C ALA A 15 0.60 -12.71 11.65
N PHE A 16 0.78 -11.54 11.03
CA PHE A 16 1.16 -10.34 11.75
C PHE A 16 -0.06 -9.69 12.43
N GLY A 17 0.13 -9.24 13.66
CA GLY A 17 -0.88 -8.45 14.35
C GLY A 17 -0.33 -7.76 15.59
N LEU A 18 -0.77 -6.54 15.78
CA LEU A 18 -0.53 -5.74 16.99
C LEU A 18 -1.84 -5.62 17.78
N TRP A 19 -1.70 -5.72 19.08
CA TRP A 19 -2.82 -5.61 20.01
C TRP A 19 -2.68 -4.34 20.86
N PHE A 20 -3.77 -3.61 20.97
CA PHE A 20 -3.86 -2.42 21.80
C PHE A 20 -5.06 -2.54 22.74
N ASN A 21 -4.90 -2.13 23.97
CA ASN A 21 -5.97 -2.17 24.97
C ASN A 21 -6.70 -0.83 25.05
N GLU A 22 -5.99 0.27 24.77
CA GLU A 22 -6.50 1.62 24.93
C GLU A 22 -6.49 2.38 23.61
N GLN A 23 -7.55 3.14 23.36
CA GLN A 23 -7.66 3.99 22.16
C GLN A 23 -6.53 5.03 22.06
N GLN A 24 -5.99 5.48 23.17
CA GLN A 24 -4.91 6.47 23.21
C GLN A 24 -3.64 5.98 22.50
N GLU A 25 -3.40 4.66 22.46
CA GLU A 25 -2.28 4.05 21.75
C GLU A 25 -2.41 4.20 20.23
N LEU A 26 -3.63 4.43 19.73
CA LEU A 26 -3.99 4.64 18.33
C LEU A 26 -4.37 6.10 18.03
N ALA A 27 -3.84 7.03 18.81
CA ALA A 27 -4.17 8.45 18.68
C ALA A 27 -3.99 8.96 17.26
N GLY A 28 -5.01 9.64 16.73
CA GLY A 28 -5.06 10.18 15.37
C GLY A 28 -5.80 9.33 14.36
N VAL A 29 -6.05 8.04 14.67
CA VAL A 29 -6.83 7.15 13.79
C VAL A 29 -8.33 7.51 13.89
N PRO A 30 -9.04 7.67 12.75
CA PRO A 30 -10.47 7.96 12.70
C PRO A 30 -11.35 6.92 13.42
N ALA A 31 -12.52 7.35 13.90
CA ALA A 31 -13.38 6.53 14.73
C ALA A 31 -13.98 5.30 14.00
N ASP A 32 -14.32 5.43 12.74
CA ASP A 32 -14.81 4.35 11.89
C ASP A 32 -13.75 3.26 11.66
N ILE A 33 -12.49 3.67 11.51
CA ILE A 33 -11.35 2.76 11.40
C ILE A 33 -11.09 2.07 12.75
N LEU A 34 -11.17 2.80 13.87
CA LEU A 34 -11.05 2.21 15.21
C LEU A 34 -12.12 1.15 15.45
N ALA A 35 -13.38 1.41 15.04
CA ALA A 35 -14.45 0.41 15.09
C ALA A 35 -14.12 -0.86 14.29
N SER A 36 -13.46 -0.71 13.14
CA SER A 36 -12.99 -1.84 12.33
C SER A 36 -11.89 -2.64 13.03
N PHE A 37 -10.97 -1.99 13.74
CA PHE A 37 -9.95 -2.66 14.57
C PHE A 37 -10.54 -3.39 15.76
N GLU A 38 -11.58 -2.81 16.40
CA GLU A 38 -12.31 -3.44 17.50
C GLU A 38 -13.08 -4.67 17.01
N GLN A 39 -13.76 -4.58 15.87
CA GLN A 39 -14.41 -5.72 15.25
C GLN A 39 -13.41 -6.84 14.91
N ALA A 40 -12.23 -6.48 14.37
CA ALA A 40 -11.17 -7.44 14.08
C ALA A 40 -10.63 -8.13 15.34
N ALA A 41 -10.62 -7.46 16.48
CA ALA A 41 -10.29 -8.04 17.77
C ALA A 41 -11.40 -8.98 18.28
N ALA A 42 -12.67 -8.56 18.16
CA ALA A 42 -13.83 -9.36 18.56
C ALA A 42 -13.93 -10.69 17.81
N VAL A 43 -13.69 -10.68 16.49
CA VAL A 43 -13.61 -11.92 15.67
C VAL A 43 -12.53 -12.89 16.18
N ARG A 44 -11.51 -12.39 16.85
CA ARG A 44 -10.44 -13.17 17.50
C ARG A 44 -10.71 -13.50 18.97
N ASN A 45 -11.95 -13.29 19.43
CA ASN A 45 -12.39 -13.52 20.80
C ASN A 45 -11.56 -12.74 21.86
N ARG A 46 -11.16 -11.51 21.53
CA ARG A 46 -10.40 -10.64 22.42
C ARG A 46 -10.95 -9.21 22.40
N SER A 47 -10.97 -8.56 23.57
CA SER A 47 -11.30 -7.14 23.71
C SER A 47 -10.12 -6.25 23.30
N GLY A 48 -10.40 -4.98 23.00
CA GLY A 48 -9.42 -4.00 22.54
C GLY A 48 -9.39 -3.88 21.02
N TYR A 49 -8.24 -3.55 20.47
CA TYR A 49 -8.04 -3.27 19.04
C TYR A 49 -7.00 -4.20 18.46
N PHE A 50 -7.32 -4.80 17.31
CA PHE A 50 -6.37 -5.61 16.53
C PHE A 50 -6.03 -4.91 15.23
N VAL A 51 -4.72 -4.70 15.00
CA VAL A 51 -4.19 -4.06 13.79
C VAL A 51 -3.28 -5.05 13.07
N GLY A 52 -3.75 -5.58 11.95
CA GLY A 52 -2.99 -6.46 11.05
C GLY A 52 -2.29 -5.70 9.92
N LEU A 53 -1.64 -6.45 9.01
CA LEU A 53 -0.97 -5.88 7.83
C LEU A 53 -1.85 -5.84 6.57
N GLN A 54 -3.14 -6.16 6.66
CA GLN A 54 -4.06 -5.99 5.55
C GLN A 54 -4.02 -4.54 5.08
N THR A 55 -4.03 -4.34 3.76
CA THR A 55 -3.79 -3.03 3.15
C THR A 55 -4.62 -1.89 3.75
N PRO A 56 -5.94 -2.03 4.03
CA PRO A 56 -6.72 -0.97 4.64
C PRO A 56 -6.20 -0.58 6.04
N PHE A 57 -5.87 -1.55 6.89
CA PHE A 57 -5.37 -1.33 8.24
C PHE A 57 -3.97 -0.69 8.22
N TYR A 58 -3.09 -1.21 7.35
CA TYR A 58 -1.77 -0.64 7.15
C TYR A 58 -1.84 0.83 6.72
N LEU A 59 -2.62 1.13 5.68
CA LEU A 59 -2.77 2.51 5.18
C LEU A 59 -3.37 3.44 6.22
N ALA A 60 -4.33 2.98 7.00
CA ALA A 60 -4.93 3.75 8.09
C ALA A 60 -3.89 4.16 9.13
N ILE A 61 -3.06 3.23 9.59
CA ILE A 61 -1.99 3.54 10.54
C ILE A 61 -0.96 4.49 9.91
N MET A 62 -0.55 4.24 8.67
CA MET A 62 0.46 5.06 7.99
C MET A 62 0.01 6.50 7.76
N ARG A 63 -1.28 6.74 7.54
CA ARG A 63 -1.85 8.07 7.29
C ARG A 63 -2.21 8.83 8.57
N HIS A 64 -2.72 8.13 9.60
CA HIS A 64 -3.42 8.77 10.70
C HIS A 64 -2.75 8.61 12.06
N ALA A 65 -2.04 7.50 12.32
CA ALA A 65 -1.45 7.28 13.64
C ALA A 65 -0.38 8.32 13.99
N ARG A 66 -0.58 9.05 15.10
CA ARG A 66 0.39 10.06 15.55
C ARG A 66 1.68 9.45 16.08
N GLN A 67 1.63 8.24 16.63
CA GLN A 67 2.80 7.55 17.16
C GLN A 67 3.76 7.15 16.04
N ARG A 68 4.91 7.81 15.96
CA ARG A 68 5.92 7.57 14.93
C ARG A 68 6.49 6.14 14.96
N GLU A 69 6.73 5.62 16.17
CA GLU A 69 7.27 4.27 16.35
C GLU A 69 6.26 3.18 15.91
N LEU A 70 4.96 3.42 16.07
CA LEU A 70 3.93 2.53 15.54
C LEU A 70 3.99 2.49 14.00
N ARG A 71 4.05 3.66 13.33
CA ARG A 71 4.19 3.72 11.87
C ARG A 71 5.45 3.02 11.39
N LYS A 72 6.59 3.24 12.08
CA LYS A 72 7.87 2.57 11.76
C LYS A 72 7.75 1.05 11.88
N LYS A 73 7.17 0.54 12.96
CA LYS A 73 6.97 -0.90 13.18
C LYS A 73 6.08 -1.51 12.11
N MET A 74 4.95 -0.87 11.80
CA MET A 74 4.03 -1.32 10.75
C MET A 74 4.70 -1.28 9.37
N HIS A 75 5.44 -0.20 9.06
CA HIS A 75 6.15 -0.08 7.79
C HIS A 75 7.19 -1.19 7.63
N TYR A 76 8.02 -1.42 8.65
CA TYR A 76 9.03 -2.46 8.62
C TYR A 76 8.40 -3.84 8.39
N ALA A 77 7.40 -4.21 9.18
CA ALA A 77 6.70 -5.47 9.02
C ALA A 77 6.06 -5.63 7.61
N TYR A 78 5.50 -4.54 7.06
CA TYR A 78 4.88 -4.57 5.75
C TYR A 78 5.89 -4.76 4.60
N VAL A 79 7.03 -4.09 4.64
CA VAL A 79 8.02 -4.13 3.54
C VAL A 79 8.94 -5.36 3.62
N THR A 80 9.09 -5.98 4.78
CA THR A 80 9.94 -7.16 4.97
C THR A 80 9.16 -8.47 4.99
N ARG A 81 7.80 -8.44 4.92
CA ARG A 81 7.01 -9.67 4.93
C ARG A 81 7.38 -10.60 3.79
N ALA A 82 7.42 -11.88 4.08
CA ALA A 82 7.79 -12.94 3.15
C ALA A 82 9.15 -12.71 2.45
N SER A 83 10.11 -12.17 3.18
CA SER A 83 11.50 -12.00 2.75
C SER A 83 12.47 -12.49 3.82
N GLU A 84 13.75 -12.55 3.48
CA GLU A 84 14.85 -12.92 4.40
C GLU A 84 14.99 -11.97 5.61
N LEU A 85 14.38 -10.78 5.52
CA LEU A 85 14.36 -9.78 6.61
C LEU A 85 13.10 -9.89 7.49
N GLY A 86 12.16 -10.75 7.12
CA GLY A 86 10.94 -10.97 7.86
C GLY A 86 11.15 -11.88 9.09
N ASP A 87 10.26 -11.74 10.07
CA ASP A 87 10.33 -12.53 11.32
C ASP A 87 9.98 -14.02 11.13
N GLN A 88 9.54 -14.40 9.92
CA GLN A 88 8.98 -15.73 9.65
C GLN A 88 9.66 -16.40 8.45
N PRO A 89 10.77 -17.12 8.68
CA PRO A 89 11.59 -17.70 7.62
C PRO A 89 10.87 -18.77 6.78
N GLN A 90 9.82 -19.42 7.30
CA GLN A 90 9.03 -20.41 6.55
C GLN A 90 8.30 -19.81 5.34
N TRP A 91 8.11 -18.48 5.29
CA TRP A 91 7.45 -17.78 4.18
C TRP A 91 8.42 -16.95 3.34
N ASP A 92 9.71 -17.09 3.55
CA ASP A 92 10.72 -16.39 2.75
C ASP A 92 10.63 -16.78 1.26
N ASN A 93 10.46 -15.79 0.42
CA ASN A 93 10.31 -15.92 -1.02
C ASN A 93 11.63 -15.74 -1.80
N THR A 94 12.76 -15.54 -1.16
CA THR A 94 14.03 -15.22 -1.81
C THR A 94 14.42 -16.29 -2.85
N ASP A 95 14.38 -17.55 -2.47
CA ASP A 95 14.67 -18.67 -3.39
C ASP A 95 13.60 -18.84 -4.47
N LEU A 96 12.32 -18.59 -4.11
CA LEU A 96 11.22 -18.65 -5.08
C LEU A 96 11.35 -17.58 -6.16
N ILE A 97 11.76 -16.35 -5.81
CA ILE A 97 12.00 -15.27 -6.78
C ILE A 97 13.05 -15.71 -7.80
N SER A 98 14.20 -16.22 -7.33
CA SER A 98 15.27 -16.73 -8.19
C SER A 98 14.80 -17.87 -9.09
N ALA A 99 14.03 -18.80 -8.56
CA ALA A 99 13.50 -19.94 -9.32
C ALA A 99 12.44 -19.51 -10.35
N ILE A 100 11.57 -18.56 -10.02
CA ILE A 100 10.57 -17.99 -10.94
C ILE A 100 11.27 -17.31 -12.12
N LEU A 101 12.26 -16.45 -11.84
CA LEU A 101 12.99 -15.74 -12.88
C LEU A 101 13.72 -16.71 -13.85
N LYS A 102 14.38 -17.73 -13.30
CA LYS A 102 15.03 -18.78 -14.13
C LYS A 102 14.03 -19.53 -15.01
N LYS A 103 12.85 -19.87 -14.47
CA LYS A 103 11.81 -20.56 -15.24
C LYS A 103 11.20 -19.70 -16.32
N ARG A 104 10.92 -18.43 -16.03
CA ARG A 104 10.42 -17.47 -17.01
C ARG A 104 11.41 -17.27 -18.16
N GLN A 105 12.72 -17.18 -17.86
CA GLN A 105 13.73 -17.10 -18.91
C GLN A 105 13.79 -18.38 -19.76
N LYS A 106 13.69 -19.56 -19.12
CA LYS A 106 13.65 -20.84 -19.85
C LYS A 106 12.41 -20.94 -20.74
N GLU A 107 11.25 -20.53 -20.26
CA GLU A 107 10.00 -20.51 -21.03
C GLU A 107 10.16 -19.59 -22.28
N ALA A 108 10.68 -18.38 -22.10
CA ALA A 108 10.93 -17.48 -23.22
C ALA A 108 11.84 -18.10 -24.28
N ASN A 109 12.94 -18.70 -23.87
CA ASN A 109 13.90 -19.35 -24.77
C ASN A 109 13.27 -20.53 -25.54
N LEU A 110 12.44 -21.35 -24.88
CA LEU A 110 11.74 -22.47 -25.53
C LEU A 110 10.73 -21.99 -26.59
N LEU A 111 10.18 -20.80 -26.42
CA LEU A 111 9.25 -20.18 -27.37
C LEU A 111 9.93 -19.28 -28.41
N GLY A 112 11.28 -19.26 -28.45
CA GLY A 112 12.05 -18.52 -29.44
C GLY A 112 12.29 -17.04 -29.14
N TYR A 113 12.01 -16.60 -27.89
CA TYR A 113 12.25 -15.22 -27.44
C TYR A 113 13.55 -15.12 -26.65
N ALA A 114 14.29 -14.02 -26.82
CA ALA A 114 15.54 -13.79 -26.10
C ALA A 114 15.30 -13.56 -24.59
N HIS A 115 14.20 -12.88 -24.25
CA HIS A 115 13.86 -12.54 -22.88
C HIS A 115 12.36 -12.71 -22.60
N TYR A 116 12.02 -13.00 -21.33
CA TYR A 116 10.62 -13.10 -20.89
C TYR A 116 9.83 -11.80 -21.10
N THR A 117 10.49 -10.64 -21.07
CA THR A 117 9.86 -9.35 -21.36
C THR A 117 9.28 -9.30 -22.77
N GLU A 118 9.97 -9.85 -23.77
CA GLU A 118 9.50 -9.93 -25.16
C GLU A 118 8.28 -10.85 -25.24
N LEU A 119 8.38 -12.06 -24.69
CA LEU A 119 7.27 -13.01 -24.61
C LEU A 119 6.03 -12.36 -23.97
N SER A 120 6.22 -11.65 -22.84
CA SER A 120 5.14 -10.99 -22.12
C SER A 120 4.43 -9.92 -22.95
N LEU A 121 5.08 -9.32 -23.93
CA LEU A 121 4.53 -8.24 -24.76
C LEU A 121 3.77 -8.74 -25.99
N VAL A 122 3.87 -10.01 -26.36
CA VAL A 122 3.27 -10.56 -27.60
C VAL A 122 1.78 -10.21 -27.74
N LYS A 123 1.03 -10.29 -26.65
CA LYS A 123 -0.41 -10.00 -26.62
C LYS A 123 -0.76 -8.60 -26.09
N LYS A 124 0.22 -7.72 -25.92
CA LYS A 124 0.01 -6.37 -25.34
C LYS A 124 0.14 -5.29 -26.43
N MET A 125 -0.27 -4.05 -26.08
CA MET A 125 -0.18 -2.91 -27.01
C MET A 125 1.27 -2.58 -27.35
N ALA A 126 2.16 -2.47 -26.38
CA ALA A 126 3.59 -2.29 -26.62
C ALA A 126 4.18 -3.56 -27.21
N LYS A 127 4.91 -3.42 -28.31
CA LYS A 127 5.49 -4.57 -29.04
C LYS A 127 6.94 -4.85 -28.66
N THR A 128 7.63 -3.89 -28.11
CA THR A 128 9.02 -4.05 -27.69
C THR A 128 9.25 -3.46 -26.29
N PRO A 129 10.18 -4.03 -25.49
CA PRO A 129 10.60 -3.44 -24.22
C PRO A 129 11.08 -1.99 -24.37
N GLN A 130 11.73 -1.66 -25.50
CA GLN A 130 12.23 -0.32 -25.76
C GLN A 130 11.11 0.72 -25.87
N GLN A 131 9.96 0.37 -26.44
CA GLN A 131 8.80 1.29 -26.47
C GLN A 131 8.34 1.66 -25.06
N ILE A 132 8.32 0.69 -24.13
CA ILE A 132 7.94 0.96 -22.73
C ILE A 132 9.01 1.83 -22.06
N MET A 133 10.29 1.51 -22.26
CA MET A 133 11.39 2.30 -21.68
C MET A 133 11.39 3.74 -22.17
N ASN A 134 11.15 3.95 -23.45
CA ASN A 134 11.08 5.30 -24.05
C ASN A 134 9.91 6.11 -23.45
N LEU A 135 8.72 5.50 -23.31
CA LEU A 135 7.58 6.14 -22.66
C LEU A 135 7.87 6.48 -21.19
N ALA A 136 8.42 5.52 -20.44
CA ALA A 136 8.79 5.73 -19.04
C ALA A 136 9.82 6.86 -18.90
N GLN A 137 10.80 6.93 -19.80
CA GLN A 137 11.82 7.99 -19.80
C GLN A 137 11.22 9.38 -20.08
N GLN A 138 10.29 9.48 -21.02
CA GLN A 138 9.59 10.73 -21.32
C GLN A 138 8.77 11.21 -20.12
N LEU A 139 8.02 10.31 -19.48
CA LEU A 139 7.24 10.62 -18.27
C LEU A 139 8.15 11.02 -17.10
N LEU A 140 9.28 10.32 -16.93
CA LEU A 140 10.24 10.59 -15.86
C LEU A 140 10.78 12.03 -15.91
N VAL A 141 11.11 12.53 -17.09
CA VAL A 141 11.64 13.90 -17.26
C VAL A 141 10.66 14.94 -16.72
N SER A 142 9.37 14.80 -17.03
CA SER A 142 8.34 15.72 -16.57
C SER A 142 7.99 15.53 -15.08
N ALA A 143 7.82 14.29 -14.64
CA ALA A 143 7.40 13.95 -13.29
C ALA A 143 8.47 14.23 -12.23
N LYS A 144 9.76 14.02 -12.55
CA LYS A 144 10.86 14.15 -11.58
C LYS A 144 10.96 15.53 -10.98
N LYS A 145 10.82 16.57 -11.80
CA LYS A 145 10.90 17.96 -11.33
C LYS A 145 9.75 18.30 -10.36
N ALA A 146 8.53 17.90 -10.72
CA ALA A 146 7.36 18.11 -9.87
C ALA A 146 7.49 17.34 -8.54
N ALA A 147 7.85 16.05 -8.61
CA ALA A 147 8.05 15.22 -7.42
C ALA A 147 9.13 15.76 -6.47
N GLN A 148 10.22 16.33 -7.01
CA GLN A 148 11.25 16.96 -6.19
C GLN A 148 10.74 18.22 -5.47
N GLN A 149 9.93 19.03 -6.13
CA GLN A 149 9.31 20.23 -5.53
C GLN A 149 8.31 19.85 -4.44
N GLU A 150 7.42 18.90 -4.71
CA GLU A 150 6.44 18.40 -3.76
C GLU A 150 7.11 17.76 -2.54
N PHE A 151 8.18 16.99 -2.74
CA PHE A 151 8.93 16.39 -1.63
C PHE A 151 9.67 17.42 -0.79
N ALA A 152 10.23 18.46 -1.43
CA ALA A 152 10.87 19.57 -0.71
C ALA A 152 9.85 20.32 0.15
N GLU A 153 8.68 20.63 -0.39
CA GLU A 153 7.58 21.25 0.33
C GLU A 153 7.12 20.39 1.52
N LEU A 154 6.90 19.10 1.29
CA LEU A 154 6.53 18.16 2.34
C LEU A 154 7.57 18.11 3.46
N THR A 155 8.85 18.17 3.11
CA THR A 155 9.96 18.17 4.08
C THR A 155 9.93 19.44 4.95
N VAL A 156 9.71 20.59 4.35
CA VAL A 156 9.58 21.86 5.09
C VAL A 156 8.37 21.83 6.01
N PHE A 157 7.22 21.37 5.51
CA PHE A 157 6.00 21.23 6.30
C PHE A 157 6.22 20.28 7.51
N ALA A 158 6.79 19.10 7.27
CA ALA A 158 7.04 18.11 8.31
C ALA A 158 7.93 18.65 9.42
N LYS A 159 8.95 19.41 9.06
CA LYS A 159 9.85 20.05 10.03
C LYS A 159 9.16 21.14 10.84
N GLN A 160 8.42 22.03 10.18
CA GLN A 160 7.82 23.21 10.82
C GLN A 160 6.56 22.89 11.63
N GLN A 161 5.71 22.00 11.12
CA GLN A 161 4.40 21.74 11.70
C GLN A 161 4.32 20.45 12.50
N LEU A 162 5.13 19.44 12.15
CA LEU A 162 5.07 18.12 12.78
C LEU A 162 6.31 17.82 13.67
N GLY A 163 7.33 18.70 13.69
CA GLY A 163 8.55 18.50 14.45
C GLY A 163 9.41 17.31 13.95
N ILE A 164 9.22 16.91 12.67
CA ILE A 164 9.97 15.81 12.07
C ILE A 164 11.17 16.40 11.31
N GLU A 165 12.34 16.37 11.94
CA GLU A 165 13.58 16.95 11.36
C GLU A 165 13.99 16.28 10.04
N LYS A 166 13.80 14.96 9.94
CA LYS A 166 14.11 14.19 8.73
C LYS A 166 13.00 13.19 8.46
N LEU A 167 12.37 13.33 7.29
CA LEU A 167 11.37 12.39 6.81
C LEU A 167 12.00 11.02 6.56
N ALA A 168 11.38 10.00 7.14
CA ALA A 168 11.65 8.60 6.85
C ALA A 168 10.49 8.02 6.01
N PRO A 169 10.65 6.86 5.37
CA PRO A 169 9.59 6.25 4.56
C PRO A 169 8.24 6.12 5.27
N TRP A 170 8.25 5.81 6.57
CA TRP A 170 7.06 5.70 7.41
C TRP A 170 6.43 7.04 7.81
N ASP A 171 7.06 8.15 7.52
CA ASP A 171 6.53 9.50 7.82
C ASP A 171 5.83 10.13 6.62
N ILE A 172 6.13 9.68 5.40
CA ILE A 172 5.68 10.33 4.15
C ILE A 172 4.16 10.35 4.06
N ALA A 173 3.49 9.21 4.24
CA ALA A 173 2.05 9.11 4.15
C ALA A 173 1.35 9.97 5.23
N PHE A 174 1.87 9.95 6.46
CA PHE A 174 1.37 10.77 7.56
C PHE A 174 1.51 12.26 7.27
N ALA A 175 2.71 12.70 6.90
CA ALA A 175 2.97 14.12 6.60
C ALA A 175 2.14 14.61 5.41
N SER A 176 2.00 13.79 4.37
CA SER A 176 1.17 14.10 3.20
C SER A 176 -0.30 14.29 3.57
N GLU A 177 -0.84 13.42 4.43
CA GLU A 177 -2.21 13.52 4.91
C GLU A 177 -2.43 14.79 5.76
N GLN A 178 -1.50 15.10 6.66
CA GLN A 178 -1.57 16.33 7.47
C GLN A 178 -1.47 17.60 6.59
N LEU A 179 -0.60 17.60 5.58
CA LEU A 179 -0.50 18.72 4.63
C LEU A 179 -1.79 18.86 3.81
N ARG A 180 -2.39 17.74 3.37
CA ARG A 180 -3.66 17.73 2.64
C ARG A 180 -4.80 18.30 3.49
N GLN A 181 -4.92 17.87 4.73
CA GLN A 181 -5.93 18.40 5.66
C GLN A 181 -5.76 19.89 5.92
N GLN A 182 -4.52 20.36 6.07
CA GLN A 182 -4.25 21.80 6.24
C GLN A 182 -4.64 22.62 5.00
N ARG A 183 -4.41 22.08 3.80
CA ARG A 183 -4.67 22.82 2.54
C ARG A 183 -6.14 22.87 2.16
N TYR A 184 -6.84 21.78 2.35
CA TYR A 184 -8.17 21.60 1.79
C TYR A 184 -9.27 21.62 2.86
N ALA A 185 -8.91 21.58 4.15
CA ALA A 185 -9.81 21.66 5.29
C ALA A 185 -10.96 20.62 5.27
N PHE A 186 -10.76 19.46 4.61
CA PHE A 186 -11.70 18.34 4.66
C PHE A 186 -10.98 16.99 4.79
N SER A 187 -11.69 16.00 5.35
CA SER A 187 -11.20 14.61 5.45
C SER A 187 -11.87 13.69 4.43
N GLU A 188 -11.28 12.52 4.18
CA GLU A 188 -11.91 11.49 3.33
C GLU A 188 -13.21 10.98 3.97
N GLU A 189 -13.29 10.95 5.29
CA GLU A 189 -14.47 10.55 6.06
C GLU A 189 -15.64 11.53 5.84
N GLU A 190 -15.36 12.83 5.83
CA GLU A 190 -16.39 13.83 5.47
C GLU A 190 -16.90 13.62 4.05
N LEU A 191 -16.01 13.43 3.09
CA LEU A 191 -16.39 13.15 1.70
C LEU A 191 -17.19 11.85 1.56
N ALA A 192 -16.81 10.79 2.26
CA ALA A 192 -17.49 9.50 2.20
C ALA A 192 -18.97 9.60 2.56
N SER A 193 -19.35 10.54 3.45
CA SER A 193 -20.74 10.78 3.83
C SER A 193 -21.62 11.30 2.69
N TYR A 194 -21.04 11.92 1.66
CA TYR A 194 -21.75 12.42 0.47
C TYR A 194 -21.88 11.37 -0.64
N PHE A 195 -21.16 10.26 -0.58
CA PHE A 195 -21.11 9.22 -1.60
C PHE A 195 -21.58 7.87 -1.04
N GLU A 196 -22.86 7.80 -0.66
CA GLU A 196 -23.44 6.54 -0.21
C GLU A 196 -23.54 5.54 -1.38
N PRO A 197 -22.91 4.33 -1.29
CA PRO A 197 -22.97 3.32 -2.35
C PRO A 197 -24.40 2.91 -2.71
N VAL A 198 -25.33 2.92 -1.74
CA VAL A 198 -26.74 2.58 -1.95
C VAL A 198 -27.41 3.62 -2.85
N SER A 199 -27.22 4.91 -2.57
CA SER A 199 -27.78 6.00 -3.39
C SER A 199 -27.23 5.96 -4.80
N TYR A 200 -25.95 5.67 -4.99
CA TYR A 200 -25.32 5.52 -6.30
C TYR A 200 -25.91 4.33 -7.09
N THR A 201 -26.06 3.16 -6.47
CA THR A 201 -26.62 1.98 -7.12
C THR A 201 -28.09 2.16 -7.47
N HIS A 202 -28.90 2.76 -6.59
CA HIS A 202 -30.30 3.08 -6.88
C HIS A 202 -30.49 4.10 -7.99
N LEU A 203 -29.56 5.07 -8.11
CA LEU A 203 -29.63 6.08 -9.17
C LEU A 203 -29.19 5.55 -10.54
N THR A 204 -28.22 4.64 -10.59
CA THR A 204 -27.58 4.21 -11.85
C THR A 204 -28.17 2.94 -12.44
N LEU A 205 -28.66 1.99 -11.63
CA LEU A 205 -29.27 0.76 -12.12
C LEU A 205 -30.48 0.96 -13.05
N PRO A 206 -31.42 1.91 -12.81
CA PRO A 206 -32.53 2.15 -13.72
C PRO A 206 -32.11 2.70 -15.07
N THR A 207 -30.98 3.41 -15.18
CA THR A 207 -30.50 3.98 -16.45
C THR A 207 -29.88 2.95 -17.39
N ILE A 208 -29.38 1.82 -16.87
CA ILE A 208 -28.83 0.73 -17.67
C ILE A 208 -29.94 -0.16 -18.25
N LEU A 209 -31.11 -0.23 -17.61
CA LEU A 209 -32.27 -1.04 -18.07
C LEU A 209 -33.13 -0.34 -19.14
N LEU A 210 -32.86 0.91 -19.48
CA LEU A 210 -33.60 1.69 -20.47
C LEU A 210 -32.84 1.85 -21.80
N VAL A 211 -31.74 1.15 -22.01
CA VAL A 211 -30.99 1.03 -23.25
C VAL A 211 -31.00 -0.44 -23.68
#